data_0a4be4038b3d613b89af29803b44cbd9
#
_entry.id   0a4be4038b3d613b89af29803b44cbd9
#
_cell.length_a   1.000
_cell.length_b   1.000
_cell.length_c   1.000
_cell.angle_alpha   90.00
_cell.angle_beta   90.00
_cell.angle_gamma   90.00
#
_symmetry.space_group_name_H-M   'P 1'
#
loop_
_entity.id
_entity.type
_entity.pdbx_description
1 polymer ?
#
loop_
_entity_poly.entity_id
_entity_poly.type
_entity_poly.pdbx_seq_one_letter_code
_entity_poly.pdbx_strand_id
1 'polypeptide(L)'
;MRRLLAAALLAPLAATLLVTGTAQAAPADVPDPLVNGTHEVSEAPYNLGDTAYTPPGFAKPVELAGQVYYPKDAAKGPYPLVVFLHGRHSTCMSAPAGGNPSLAWPCTDGRLPIPSHLGYAYAARSLASHGYAVISISANGINAADNSDAQYGMVARGHLTLKHLDLWRDWRDQAGAPIPQESVRSFDFGKVGLMGHSRGGEGIVRAVELNSQRPAPYAIKAILPLAPTDFHRRIPLNLPVGTLIPTCDGDLSDLQGVHYYDDARYTDANDIGVHSIFTVIGANHNYFNTNWTPSSGLAGAWDDWRSSNTSSQCHPSQSTRLSEEKQRDAGNGYLGSFFRHYLGGEAAFAPLWRGEVTTPASIGATVLVSYHSPSVNNRRLDVNRFAAADSHQVNQLGGQVTLGGTLTTKLCGGTPSTTDASCLNTKQANRQREPHRGYGTLGVSAQRLAWGHISDTLSNTIPVAHQDIRKFAAVRFRAAVDFTDPANPAGVAQDLQVVVTDRAGGKMSVPVAQFGKQLDYPHVPPGTADVIPHFLFHQVRVPLSAFTGVDLSRVDSVYLAFNKTPKGAIAVADLTFSD
;
A
#
# COMPACT_ATOMS: atom_id res chain seq x y z
N MET A 1 -58.26 -53.78 -49.74
CA MET A 1 -58.54 -52.66 -48.86
C MET A 1 -57.46 -52.64 -47.77
N ARG A 2 -56.41 -51.88 -47.93
CA ARG A 2 -55.32 -51.72 -46.96
C ARG A 2 -55.39 -50.30 -46.40
N ARG A 3 -55.61 -50.17 -45.07
CA ARG A 3 -55.60 -48.90 -44.37
C ARG A 3 -54.15 -48.57 -44.00
N LEU A 4 -53.62 -47.40 -44.41
CA LEU A 4 -52.37 -46.83 -43.98
C LEU A 4 -52.57 -46.03 -42.68
N LEU A 5 -51.86 -46.41 -41.68
CA LEU A 5 -51.73 -45.65 -40.42
C LEU A 5 -50.57 -44.69 -40.60
N ALA A 6 -50.83 -43.40 -40.48
CA ALA A 6 -49.80 -42.37 -40.41
C ALA A 6 -49.38 -42.16 -38.94
N ALA A 7 -48.11 -42.40 -38.62
CA ALA A 7 -47.51 -42.09 -37.31
C ALA A 7 -46.96 -40.67 -37.33
N ALA A 8 -47.50 -39.80 -36.49
CA ALA A 8 -46.98 -38.46 -36.25
C ALA A 8 -45.81 -38.51 -35.28
N LEU A 9 -44.62 -38.14 -35.74
CA LEU A 9 -43.43 -37.93 -34.91
C LEU A 9 -43.51 -36.54 -34.30
N LEU A 10 -43.66 -36.46 -32.96
CA LEU A 10 -43.47 -35.28 -32.16
C LEU A 10 -41.95 -35.15 -31.83
N ALA A 11 -41.27 -34.18 -32.43
CA ALA A 11 -39.93 -33.80 -32.04
C ALA A 11 -39.96 -32.83 -30.84
N PRO A 12 -39.15 -33.01 -29.79
CA PRO A 12 -39.08 -32.05 -28.72
C PRO A 12 -38.28 -30.81 -29.15
N LEU A 13 -38.90 -29.63 -29.07
CA LEU A 13 -38.20 -28.35 -29.17
C LEU A 13 -37.30 -28.18 -27.91
N ALA A 14 -36.00 -28.32 -28.10
CA ALA A 14 -35.02 -27.91 -27.09
C ALA A 14 -34.90 -26.38 -27.16
N ALA A 15 -35.49 -25.71 -26.17
CA ALA A 15 -35.26 -24.27 -25.95
C ALA A 15 -33.86 -24.06 -25.41
N THR A 16 -32.91 -23.66 -26.26
CA THR A 16 -31.60 -23.17 -25.84
C THR A 16 -31.80 -21.80 -25.20
N LEU A 17 -31.73 -21.75 -23.87
CA LEU A 17 -31.57 -20.50 -23.10
C LEU A 17 -30.21 -19.92 -23.45
N LEU A 18 -30.20 -18.94 -24.34
CA LEU A 18 -29.06 -18.04 -24.51
C LEU A 18 -28.91 -17.24 -23.24
N VAL A 19 -27.97 -17.64 -22.36
CA VAL A 19 -27.47 -16.81 -21.31
C VAL A 19 -26.69 -15.67 -21.97
N THR A 20 -27.37 -14.55 -22.19
CA THR A 20 -26.70 -13.30 -22.56
C THR A 20 -25.81 -12.91 -21.35
N GLY A 21 -24.54 -13.20 -21.45
CA GLY A 21 -23.55 -12.66 -20.52
C GLY A 21 -23.68 -11.14 -20.54
N THR A 22 -24.09 -10.56 -19.42
CA THR A 22 -24.04 -9.11 -19.23
C THR A 22 -22.59 -8.67 -19.43
N ALA A 23 -22.38 -7.80 -20.41
CA ALA A 23 -21.07 -7.20 -20.64
C ALA A 23 -20.59 -6.57 -19.33
N GLN A 24 -19.53 -7.13 -18.77
CA GLN A 24 -18.80 -6.50 -17.68
C GLN A 24 -18.37 -5.13 -18.20
N ALA A 25 -18.68 -4.07 -17.44
CA ALA A 25 -18.21 -2.74 -17.82
C ALA A 25 -16.71 -2.84 -18.12
N ALA A 26 -16.31 -2.31 -19.29
CA ALA A 26 -14.90 -2.32 -19.68
C ALA A 26 -14.08 -1.73 -18.52
N PRO A 27 -12.93 -2.33 -18.18
CA PRO A 27 -12.04 -1.76 -17.15
C PRO A 27 -11.81 -0.29 -17.49
N ALA A 28 -11.83 0.58 -16.47
CA ALA A 28 -11.50 1.99 -16.66
C ALA A 28 -10.11 2.06 -17.32
N ASP A 29 -10.01 2.84 -18.39
CA ASP A 29 -8.74 3.01 -19.11
C ASP A 29 -7.82 3.91 -18.25
N VAL A 30 -6.93 3.27 -17.49
CA VAL A 30 -5.95 3.97 -16.65
C VAL A 30 -4.72 4.24 -17.49
N PRO A 31 -4.26 5.49 -17.58
CA PRO A 31 -3.01 5.79 -18.28
C PRO A 31 -1.85 4.96 -17.76
N ASP A 32 -0.95 4.53 -18.65
CA ASP A 32 0.27 3.85 -18.22
C ASP A 32 1.11 4.79 -17.35
N PRO A 33 1.32 4.46 -16.06
CA PRO A 33 2.02 5.35 -15.14
C PRO A 33 3.52 5.44 -15.40
N LEU A 34 4.10 4.56 -16.23
CA LEU A 34 5.51 4.55 -16.58
C LEU A 34 5.84 5.41 -17.81
N VAL A 35 4.84 5.81 -18.57
CA VAL A 35 5.07 6.72 -19.71
C VAL A 35 5.48 8.10 -19.17
N ASN A 36 6.61 8.59 -19.63
CA ASN A 36 7.09 9.92 -19.28
C ASN A 36 6.17 11.03 -19.82
N GLY A 37 6.11 12.13 -19.09
CA GLY A 37 5.42 13.33 -19.54
C GLY A 37 6.18 14.07 -20.65
N THR A 38 5.65 15.23 -21.05
CA THR A 38 6.13 15.99 -22.21
C THR A 38 7.09 17.15 -21.86
N HIS A 39 7.33 17.39 -20.56
CA HIS A 39 8.26 18.43 -20.16
C HIS A 39 9.71 17.97 -20.31
N GLU A 40 10.55 18.82 -20.89
CA GLU A 40 12.01 18.68 -20.80
C GLU A 40 12.42 18.88 -19.33
N VAL A 41 13.22 17.94 -18.81
CA VAL A 41 13.66 17.95 -17.41
C VAL A 41 15.04 18.55 -17.27
N SER A 42 15.18 19.44 -16.31
CA SER A 42 16.47 19.95 -15.83
C SER A 42 16.72 19.49 -14.39
N GLU A 43 18.00 19.38 -14.02
CA GLU A 43 18.39 18.97 -12.68
C GLU A 43 19.66 19.70 -12.23
N ALA A 44 19.78 19.95 -10.93
CA ALA A 44 20.95 20.58 -10.35
C ALA A 44 21.20 20.12 -8.91
N PRO A 45 22.46 19.87 -8.50
CA PRO A 45 22.81 19.65 -7.11
C PRO A 45 22.86 20.96 -6.34
N TYR A 46 22.68 20.87 -5.02
CA TYR A 46 23.04 21.93 -4.08
C TYR A 46 23.65 21.35 -2.82
N ASN A 47 24.59 22.08 -2.25
CA ASN A 47 25.24 21.72 -0.99
C ASN A 47 25.69 23.00 -0.27
N LEU A 48 25.09 23.26 0.91
CA LEU A 48 25.40 24.40 1.75
C LEU A 48 26.41 24.05 2.85
N GLY A 49 26.89 22.80 2.88
CA GLY A 49 27.88 22.29 3.84
C GLY A 49 27.39 21.10 4.63
N ASP A 50 28.34 20.29 5.07
CA ASP A 50 28.09 19.02 5.74
C ASP A 50 27.58 19.18 7.18
N THR A 51 27.68 20.40 7.74
CA THR A 51 27.26 20.75 9.10
C THR A 51 26.42 22.03 9.12
N ALA A 52 25.72 22.32 8.03
CA ALA A 52 25.01 23.58 7.81
C ALA A 52 23.73 23.76 8.65
N TYR A 53 23.22 22.67 9.25
CA TYR A 53 21.98 22.71 10.02
C TYR A 53 22.04 21.80 11.23
N THR A 54 21.54 22.28 12.37
CA THR A 54 21.30 21.43 13.55
C THR A 54 19.80 21.34 13.78
N PRO A 55 19.17 20.17 13.51
CA PRO A 55 17.74 20.01 13.77
C PRO A 55 17.41 20.22 15.25
N PRO A 56 16.31 20.89 15.59
CA PRO A 56 15.90 21.06 16.98
C PRO A 56 15.82 19.74 17.74
N GLY A 57 16.46 19.67 18.90
CA GLY A 57 16.50 18.47 19.74
C GLY A 57 17.49 17.39 19.28
N PHE A 58 18.15 17.55 18.14
CA PHE A 58 19.17 16.61 17.66
C PHE A 58 20.57 17.06 18.03
N ALA A 59 21.41 16.13 18.52
CA ALA A 59 22.69 16.47 19.14
C ALA A 59 23.81 16.85 18.17
N LYS A 60 23.65 16.58 16.87
CA LYS A 60 24.68 16.74 15.86
C LYS A 60 24.20 17.64 14.72
N PRO A 61 25.12 18.50 14.18
CA PRO A 61 24.82 19.19 12.94
C PRO A 61 24.82 18.21 11.77
N VAL A 62 24.04 18.54 10.74
CA VAL A 62 23.85 17.75 9.54
C VAL A 62 24.01 18.61 8.29
N GLU A 63 24.13 17.99 7.14
CA GLU A 63 24.20 18.66 5.86
C GLU A 63 22.88 19.34 5.46
N LEU A 64 22.98 20.40 4.66
CA LEU A 64 21.90 20.88 3.84
C LEU A 64 22.30 20.69 2.37
N ALA A 65 22.05 19.50 1.86
CA ALA A 65 22.42 19.08 0.51
C ALA A 65 21.30 18.27 -0.14
N GLY A 66 21.24 18.31 -1.46
CA GLY A 66 20.25 17.56 -2.22
C GLY A 66 20.40 17.79 -3.72
N GLN A 67 19.44 17.24 -4.44
CA GLN A 67 19.29 17.35 -5.88
C GLN A 67 17.88 17.84 -6.20
N VAL A 68 17.75 18.84 -7.09
CA VAL A 68 16.46 19.26 -7.61
C VAL A 68 16.29 18.76 -9.05
N TYR A 69 15.08 18.31 -9.38
CA TYR A 69 14.63 17.92 -10.71
C TYR A 69 13.38 18.74 -11.02
N TYR A 70 13.34 19.39 -12.20
CA TYR A 70 12.26 20.32 -12.50
C TYR A 70 12.02 20.45 -13.99
N PRO A 71 10.79 20.83 -14.42
CA PRO A 71 10.53 21.19 -15.80
C PRO A 71 11.33 22.42 -16.19
N LYS A 72 12.02 22.35 -17.33
CA LYS A 72 12.87 23.44 -17.83
C LYS A 72 12.08 24.71 -18.17
N ASP A 73 10.85 24.56 -18.65
CA ASP A 73 10.01 25.69 -19.06
C ASP A 73 9.21 26.23 -17.85
N ALA A 74 9.79 27.23 -17.18
CA ALA A 74 9.16 27.88 -16.03
C ALA A 74 7.82 28.55 -16.35
N ALA A 75 7.56 28.94 -17.59
CA ALA A 75 6.33 29.64 -17.99
C ALA A 75 5.10 28.74 -17.97
N LYS A 76 5.28 27.43 -18.00
CA LYS A 76 4.18 26.44 -17.88
C LYS A 76 3.80 26.07 -16.45
N GLY A 77 4.47 26.66 -15.44
CA GLY A 77 4.11 26.51 -14.03
C GLY A 77 2.79 27.21 -13.68
N PRO A 78 2.35 27.16 -12.42
CA PRO A 78 3.10 26.67 -11.25
C PRO A 78 3.14 25.13 -11.14
N TYR A 79 4.30 24.61 -10.77
CA TYR A 79 4.57 23.18 -10.65
C TYR A 79 4.45 22.71 -9.20
N PRO A 80 3.59 21.72 -8.88
CA PRO A 80 3.55 21.11 -7.56
C PRO A 80 4.92 20.62 -7.12
N LEU A 81 5.21 20.74 -5.82
CA LEU A 81 6.52 20.44 -5.25
C LEU A 81 6.47 19.11 -4.50
N VAL A 82 7.41 18.20 -4.77
CA VAL A 82 7.55 16.93 -4.04
C VAL A 82 8.93 16.85 -3.40
N VAL A 83 8.99 16.49 -2.12
CA VAL A 83 10.27 16.25 -1.42
C VAL A 83 10.45 14.75 -1.22
N PHE A 84 11.63 14.22 -1.59
CA PHE A 84 12.06 12.85 -1.36
C PHE A 84 13.06 12.79 -0.22
N LEU A 85 12.82 11.91 0.75
CA LEU A 85 13.67 11.69 1.90
C LEU A 85 14.09 10.22 1.97
N HIS A 86 15.40 9.96 1.87
CA HIS A 86 15.91 8.60 2.00
C HIS A 86 15.94 8.11 3.45
N GLY A 87 16.02 6.78 3.61
CA GLY A 87 16.11 6.11 4.91
C GLY A 87 17.54 6.01 5.46
N ARG A 88 17.69 5.12 6.45
CA ARG A 88 18.98 4.85 7.07
C ARG A 88 19.83 3.95 6.16
N HIS A 89 21.05 4.38 5.92
CA HIS A 89 22.07 3.64 5.18
C HIS A 89 23.45 4.06 5.67
N SER A 90 24.50 3.37 5.25
CA SER A 90 25.87 3.84 5.44
C SER A 90 26.05 5.21 4.80
N THR A 91 26.88 6.05 5.40
CA THR A 91 27.01 7.47 5.04
C THR A 91 28.27 7.76 4.22
N CYS A 92 29.36 7.04 4.53
CA CYS A 92 30.66 7.21 3.87
C CYS A 92 31.21 5.88 3.36
N MET A 93 32.01 5.92 2.30
CA MET A 93 32.73 4.79 1.71
C MET A 93 34.17 5.15 1.39
N SER A 94 35.07 4.16 1.32
CA SER A 94 36.44 4.37 0.87
C SER A 94 36.49 4.63 -0.65
N ALA A 95 37.52 5.34 -1.09
CA ALA A 95 37.91 5.40 -2.50
C ALA A 95 38.82 4.19 -2.86
N PRO A 96 38.70 3.53 -4.05
CA PRO A 96 37.63 3.77 -5.02
C PRO A 96 36.25 3.40 -4.45
N ALA A 97 35.19 3.89 -5.07
CA ALA A 97 33.80 3.63 -4.66
C ALA A 97 33.57 2.12 -4.44
N GLY A 98 32.86 1.76 -3.37
CA GLY A 98 32.52 0.38 -3.04
C GLY A 98 33.25 -0.21 -1.84
N GLY A 99 34.27 0.44 -1.27
CA GLY A 99 35.04 -0.06 -0.11
C GLY A 99 34.51 0.42 1.24
N ASN A 100 34.68 -0.42 2.28
CA ASN A 100 34.53 -0.12 3.71
C ASN A 100 33.45 0.92 4.09
N PRO A 101 32.17 0.59 4.08
CA PRO A 101 31.11 1.51 4.46
C PRO A 101 31.21 1.88 5.95
N SER A 102 30.82 3.11 6.30
CA SER A 102 30.73 3.57 7.68
C SER A 102 29.53 4.47 7.92
N LEU A 103 29.23 4.71 9.18
CA LEU A 103 28.21 5.65 9.65
C LEU A 103 28.84 6.97 10.18
N ALA A 104 30.07 7.29 9.76
CA ALA A 104 30.69 8.57 10.12
C ALA A 104 30.05 9.72 9.35
N TRP A 105 30.01 10.91 9.95
CA TRP A 105 29.63 12.16 9.27
C TRP A 105 30.23 13.38 10.00
N PRO A 106 30.80 14.37 9.31
CA PRO A 106 31.15 14.32 7.88
C PRO A 106 32.14 13.21 7.52
N CYS A 107 32.25 12.90 6.22
CA CYS A 107 33.25 11.95 5.75
C CYS A 107 34.66 12.55 5.87
N THR A 108 35.57 11.82 6.52
CA THR A 108 36.97 12.20 6.75
C THR A 108 37.93 11.22 6.06
N ASP A 109 39.22 11.48 6.13
CA ASP A 109 40.29 10.58 5.69
C ASP A 109 40.17 10.15 4.21
N GLY A 110 39.75 11.08 3.34
CA GLY A 110 39.57 10.80 1.92
C GLY A 110 38.37 9.91 1.57
N ARG A 111 37.50 9.64 2.51
CA ARG A 111 36.24 8.91 2.28
C ARG A 111 35.24 9.79 1.54
N LEU A 112 34.41 9.13 0.72
CA LEU A 112 33.38 9.78 -0.09
C LEU A 112 32.00 9.57 0.54
N PRO A 113 31.12 10.58 0.50
CA PRO A 113 29.72 10.39 0.91
C PRO A 113 29.00 9.42 -0.03
N ILE A 114 28.16 8.56 0.54
CA ILE A 114 27.23 7.72 -0.23
C ILE A 114 26.04 8.60 -0.59
N PRO A 115 25.76 8.85 -1.88
CA PRO A 115 24.74 9.82 -2.30
C PRO A 115 23.34 9.16 -2.31
N SER A 116 22.85 8.67 -1.18
CA SER A 116 21.58 7.94 -1.05
C SER A 116 20.38 8.71 -1.61
N HIS A 117 20.39 10.04 -1.54
CA HIS A 117 19.35 10.90 -2.11
C HIS A 117 19.27 10.85 -3.65
N LEU A 118 20.33 10.48 -4.35
CA LEU A 118 20.32 10.33 -5.81
C LEU A 118 19.68 9.02 -6.28
N GLY A 119 19.48 8.06 -5.38
CA GLY A 119 18.95 6.75 -5.72
C GLY A 119 17.49 6.73 -6.20
N TYR A 120 16.80 7.86 -6.14
CA TYR A 120 15.42 8.03 -6.63
C TYR A 120 15.33 8.91 -7.89
N ALA A 121 16.45 9.18 -8.55
CA ALA A 121 16.51 10.05 -9.72
C ALA A 121 15.55 9.60 -10.84
N TYR A 122 15.35 8.30 -11.03
CA TYR A 122 14.42 7.76 -12.02
C TYR A 122 12.97 8.23 -11.78
N ALA A 123 12.50 8.17 -10.54
CA ALA A 123 11.15 8.61 -10.17
C ALA A 123 11.03 10.15 -10.15
N ALA A 124 12.10 10.85 -9.73
CA ALA A 124 12.13 12.31 -9.74
C ALA A 124 12.06 12.86 -11.17
N ARG A 125 12.83 12.29 -12.12
CA ARG A 125 12.78 12.67 -13.54
C ARG A 125 11.42 12.36 -14.17
N SER A 126 10.84 11.19 -13.84
CA SER A 126 9.50 10.84 -14.30
C SER A 126 8.47 11.89 -13.84
N LEU A 127 8.43 12.23 -12.56
CA LEU A 127 7.52 13.27 -12.05
C LEU A 127 7.80 14.63 -12.69
N ALA A 128 9.07 15.02 -12.83
CA ALA A 128 9.41 16.30 -13.45
C ALA A 128 8.98 16.37 -14.92
N SER A 129 9.03 15.25 -15.65
CA SER A 129 8.51 15.19 -17.03
C SER A 129 7.00 15.41 -17.10
N HIS A 130 6.28 15.20 -16.00
CA HIS A 130 4.84 15.44 -15.85
C HIS A 130 4.49 16.79 -15.24
N GLY A 131 5.48 17.68 -15.06
CA GLY A 131 5.21 19.03 -14.57
C GLY A 131 5.28 19.17 -13.04
N TYR A 132 6.17 18.44 -12.39
CA TYR A 132 6.42 18.55 -10.93
C TYR A 132 7.85 19.03 -10.71
N ALA A 133 8.07 19.82 -9.65
CA ALA A 133 9.40 20.03 -9.10
C ALA A 133 9.65 18.99 -8.01
N VAL A 134 10.82 18.33 -8.05
CA VAL A 134 11.18 17.30 -7.06
C VAL A 134 12.50 17.66 -6.41
N ILE A 135 12.54 17.68 -5.08
CA ILE A 135 13.74 17.93 -4.28
C ILE A 135 14.07 16.64 -3.52
N SER A 136 15.14 15.97 -3.90
CA SER A 136 15.64 14.79 -3.18
C SER A 136 16.75 15.19 -2.24
N ILE A 137 16.52 15.04 -0.92
CA ILE A 137 17.38 15.60 0.14
C ILE A 137 18.27 14.55 0.78
N SER A 138 19.50 14.93 1.12
CA SER A 138 20.42 14.10 1.90
C SER A 138 20.08 14.14 3.40
N ALA A 139 20.23 12.99 4.06
CA ALA A 139 20.06 12.82 5.50
C ALA A 139 21.19 11.96 6.11
N ASN A 140 22.39 12.01 5.52
CA ASN A 140 23.54 11.23 5.97
C ASN A 140 23.98 11.61 7.39
N GLY A 141 23.99 12.91 7.71
CA GLY A 141 24.33 13.39 9.05
C GLY A 141 23.35 12.88 10.11
N ILE A 142 22.06 12.74 9.77
CA ILE A 142 21.09 12.10 10.66
C ILE A 142 21.40 10.61 10.79
N ASN A 143 21.62 9.91 9.68
CA ASN A 143 21.94 8.46 9.70
C ASN A 143 23.17 8.14 10.57
N ALA A 144 24.15 9.03 10.61
CA ALA A 144 25.37 8.85 11.41
C ALA A 144 25.12 8.87 12.92
N ALA A 145 24.08 9.55 13.38
CA ALA A 145 23.82 9.77 14.81
C ALA A 145 22.45 9.29 15.30
N ASP A 146 21.59 8.79 14.42
CA ASP A 146 20.19 8.48 14.74
C ASP A 146 20.01 7.35 15.78
N ASN A 147 20.93 6.39 15.86
CA ASN A 147 20.84 5.31 16.85
C ASN A 147 21.11 5.80 18.30
N SER A 148 21.76 6.96 18.47
CA SER A 148 21.96 7.58 19.77
C SER A 148 20.88 8.60 20.13
N ASP A 149 19.94 8.88 19.23
CA ASP A 149 18.80 9.76 19.43
C ASP A 149 17.61 9.00 20.02
N ALA A 150 16.96 9.54 21.02
CA ALA A 150 15.81 8.93 21.69
C ALA A 150 14.61 8.69 20.76
N GLN A 151 14.52 9.45 19.69
CA GLN A 151 13.50 9.32 18.65
C GLN A 151 14.04 8.67 17.36
N TYR A 152 15.20 7.99 17.42
CA TYR A 152 15.85 7.36 16.27
C TYR A 152 16.01 8.30 15.05
N GLY A 153 16.18 9.59 15.30
CA GLY A 153 16.31 10.63 14.28
C GLY A 153 15.04 10.97 13.51
N MET A 154 13.86 10.48 13.93
CA MET A 154 12.61 10.72 13.17
C MET A 154 12.18 12.19 13.23
N VAL A 155 12.26 12.81 14.42
CA VAL A 155 11.98 14.23 14.61
C VAL A 155 12.99 15.09 13.81
N ALA A 156 14.27 14.71 13.84
CA ALA A 156 15.30 15.39 13.07
C ALA A 156 15.05 15.33 11.56
N ARG A 157 14.60 14.18 11.02
CA ARG A 157 14.18 14.03 9.61
C ARG A 157 12.99 14.91 9.26
N GLY A 158 12.00 15.00 10.16
CA GLY A 158 10.88 15.91 9.99
C GLY A 158 11.32 17.37 9.91
N HIS A 159 12.18 17.83 10.83
CA HIS A 159 12.74 19.17 10.81
C HIS A 159 13.62 19.43 9.58
N LEU A 160 14.43 18.45 9.15
CA LEU A 160 15.25 18.56 7.95
C LEU A 160 14.38 18.77 6.70
N THR A 161 13.30 17.97 6.56
CA THR A 161 12.34 18.11 5.45
C THR A 161 11.74 19.52 5.40
N LEU A 162 11.30 20.05 6.54
CA LEU A 162 10.74 21.39 6.63
C LEU A 162 11.80 22.46 6.38
N LYS A 163 13.03 22.25 6.83
CA LYS A 163 14.15 23.19 6.57
C LYS A 163 14.47 23.29 5.09
N HIS A 164 14.41 22.20 4.34
CA HIS A 164 14.57 22.26 2.88
C HIS A 164 13.42 23.01 2.20
N LEU A 165 12.17 22.84 2.67
CA LEU A 165 11.06 23.65 2.17
C LEU A 165 11.25 25.14 2.48
N ASP A 166 11.74 25.49 3.69
CA ASP A 166 12.07 26.87 4.05
C ASP A 166 13.17 27.43 3.12
N LEU A 167 14.24 26.69 2.91
CA LEU A 167 15.36 27.08 2.04
C LEU A 167 14.90 27.38 0.60
N TRP A 168 14.10 26.50 0.01
CA TRP A 168 13.62 26.68 -1.37
C TRP A 168 12.57 27.81 -1.47
N ARG A 169 11.76 28.04 -0.43
CA ARG A 169 10.87 29.20 -0.36
C ARG A 169 11.67 30.51 -0.26
N ASP A 170 12.71 30.53 0.58
CA ASP A 170 13.57 31.70 0.72
C ASP A 170 14.28 31.99 -0.62
N TRP A 171 14.76 30.99 -1.34
CA TRP A 171 15.33 31.12 -2.67
C TRP A 171 14.32 31.57 -3.73
N ARG A 172 13.03 31.28 -3.58
CA ARG A 172 11.99 31.82 -4.45
C ARG A 172 11.88 33.34 -4.32
N ASP A 173 11.98 33.82 -3.10
CA ASP A 173 11.79 35.23 -2.77
C ASP A 173 13.11 36.03 -2.86
N GLN A 174 14.26 35.36 -2.77
CA GLN A 174 15.59 35.93 -2.78
C GLN A 174 16.47 35.21 -3.81
N ALA A 175 17.57 35.82 -4.22
CA ALA A 175 18.58 35.16 -5.07
C ALA A 175 19.39 34.14 -4.25
N GLY A 176 19.98 33.13 -4.91
CA GLY A 176 20.90 32.17 -4.27
C GLY A 176 20.64 30.70 -4.58
N ALA A 177 19.55 30.39 -5.28
CA ALA A 177 19.30 29.03 -5.75
C ALA A 177 20.34 28.58 -6.79
N PRO A 178 20.62 27.26 -6.89
CA PRO A 178 21.54 26.71 -7.87
C PRO A 178 20.96 26.64 -9.30
N ILE A 179 19.73 27.10 -9.48
CA ILE A 179 18.96 27.07 -10.74
C ILE A 179 18.43 28.48 -11.07
N PRO A 180 17.96 28.71 -12.30
CA PRO A 180 17.40 30.00 -12.68
C PRO A 180 16.27 30.44 -11.77
N GLN A 181 16.24 31.73 -11.43
CA GLN A 181 15.27 32.29 -10.47
C GLN A 181 13.83 32.13 -10.94
N GLU A 182 13.56 32.21 -12.24
CA GLU A 182 12.26 31.98 -12.84
C GLU A 182 11.77 30.55 -12.62
N SER A 183 12.69 29.56 -12.64
CA SER A 183 12.37 28.17 -12.34
C SER A 183 11.96 27.98 -10.88
N VAL A 184 12.68 28.59 -9.92
CA VAL A 184 12.31 28.53 -8.51
C VAL A 184 10.95 29.18 -8.26
N ARG A 185 10.67 30.31 -8.92
CA ARG A 185 9.38 31.02 -8.84
C ARG A 185 8.21 30.23 -9.41
N SER A 186 8.47 29.27 -10.29
CA SER A 186 7.45 28.38 -10.84
C SER A 186 7.06 27.23 -9.89
N PHE A 187 7.73 27.04 -8.73
CA PHE A 187 7.38 26.00 -7.77
C PHE A 187 6.17 26.39 -6.92
N ASP A 188 5.20 25.50 -6.81
CA ASP A 188 3.95 25.72 -6.08
C ASP A 188 4.06 25.19 -4.63
N PHE A 189 4.41 26.07 -3.70
CA PHE A 189 4.44 25.77 -2.26
C PHE A 189 3.02 25.62 -1.64
N GLY A 190 1.98 25.89 -2.40
CA GLY A 190 0.59 25.61 -2.05
C GLY A 190 0.17 24.16 -2.34
N LYS A 191 1.02 23.38 -3.02
CA LYS A 191 0.81 21.98 -3.37
C LYS A 191 2.07 21.17 -3.11
N VAL A 192 2.27 20.75 -1.86
CA VAL A 192 3.48 20.00 -1.44
C VAL A 192 3.10 18.52 -1.23
N GLY A 193 3.89 17.62 -1.83
CA GLY A 193 3.89 16.19 -1.58
C GLY A 193 5.17 15.75 -0.88
N LEU A 194 5.12 14.69 -0.07
CA LEU A 194 6.31 14.12 0.55
C LEU A 194 6.38 12.62 0.27
N MET A 195 7.55 12.14 -0.15
CA MET A 195 7.88 10.72 -0.20
C MET A 195 9.03 10.43 0.75
N GLY A 196 8.94 9.37 1.52
CA GLY A 196 10.02 8.94 2.39
C GLY A 196 10.19 7.43 2.38
N HIS A 197 11.44 6.97 2.30
CA HIS A 197 11.78 5.56 2.29
C HIS A 197 12.31 5.13 3.66
N SER A 198 11.86 3.96 4.17
CA SER A 198 12.35 3.40 5.43
C SER A 198 12.17 4.38 6.60
N ARG A 199 13.22 4.69 7.36
CA ARG A 199 13.22 5.77 8.38
C ARG A 199 12.82 7.13 7.81
N GLY A 200 13.05 7.37 6.51
CA GLY A 200 12.54 8.55 5.83
C GLY A 200 11.01 8.56 5.73
N GLY A 201 10.37 7.39 5.63
CA GLY A 201 8.92 7.25 5.62
C GLY A 201 8.28 7.71 6.92
N GLU A 202 8.80 7.30 8.07
CA GLU A 202 8.36 7.85 9.37
C GLU A 202 8.77 9.32 9.53
N GLY A 203 9.94 9.70 8.97
CA GLY A 203 10.42 11.08 8.99
C GLY A 203 9.48 12.07 8.31
N ILE A 204 8.86 11.69 7.17
CA ILE A 204 7.85 12.56 6.51
C ILE A 204 6.53 12.63 7.27
N VAL A 205 6.14 11.57 7.98
CA VAL A 205 4.99 11.62 8.90
C VAL A 205 5.26 12.60 10.03
N ARG A 206 6.47 12.59 10.60
CA ARG A 206 6.88 13.61 11.59
C ARG A 206 6.92 15.01 10.99
N ALA A 207 7.31 15.17 9.71
CA ALA A 207 7.25 16.47 9.05
C ALA A 207 5.82 17.02 8.95
N VAL A 208 4.81 16.18 8.66
CA VAL A 208 3.39 16.58 8.68
C VAL A 208 2.97 17.06 10.06
N GLU A 209 3.31 16.30 11.10
CA GLU A 209 2.99 16.65 12.50
C GLU A 209 3.65 17.98 12.91
N LEU A 210 4.95 18.13 12.68
CA LEU A 210 5.67 19.37 12.97
C LEU A 210 5.16 20.56 12.15
N ASN A 211 4.80 20.32 10.89
CA ASN A 211 4.24 21.34 10.03
C ASN A 211 2.91 21.90 10.55
N SER A 212 2.05 21.04 11.10
CA SER A 212 0.74 21.48 11.66
C SER A 212 0.88 22.42 12.87
N GLN A 213 2.04 22.41 13.53
CA GLN A 213 2.36 23.24 14.69
C GLN A 213 2.99 24.60 14.32
N ARG A 214 3.26 24.83 13.03
CA ARG A 214 3.89 26.08 12.54
C ARG A 214 2.87 27.22 12.48
N PRO A 215 3.29 28.46 12.74
CA PRO A 215 2.43 29.64 12.54
C PRO A 215 1.96 29.81 11.08
N ALA A 216 2.80 29.37 10.13
CA ALA A 216 2.50 29.38 8.69
C ALA A 216 2.85 28.00 8.10
N PRO A 217 1.95 27.02 8.21
CA PRO A 217 2.20 25.68 7.73
C PRO A 217 2.23 25.61 6.21
N TYR A 218 3.08 24.75 5.65
CA TYR A 218 3.01 24.38 4.24
C TYR A 218 1.74 23.60 3.94
N ALA A 219 1.22 23.75 2.74
CA ALA A 219 0.07 22.98 2.29
C ALA A 219 0.54 21.57 1.83
N ILE A 220 0.93 20.72 2.78
CA ILE A 220 1.24 19.32 2.51
C ILE A 220 -0.08 18.62 2.18
N LYS A 221 -0.23 18.17 0.92
CA LYS A 221 -1.47 17.66 0.36
C LYS A 221 -1.52 16.15 0.23
N ALA A 222 -0.37 15.46 0.20
CA ALA A 222 -0.29 14.01 0.07
C ALA A 222 1.07 13.51 0.55
N ILE A 223 1.11 12.33 1.17
CA ILE A 223 2.37 11.69 1.57
C ILE A 223 2.41 10.23 1.14
N LEU A 224 3.60 9.77 0.78
CA LEU A 224 3.86 8.40 0.37
C LEU A 224 5.02 7.81 1.20
N PRO A 225 4.72 7.17 2.34
CA PRO A 225 5.67 6.31 3.04
C PRO A 225 5.99 5.06 2.20
N LEU A 226 7.27 4.88 1.82
CA LEU A 226 7.77 3.75 1.04
C LEU A 226 8.56 2.81 1.95
N ALA A 227 8.11 1.55 2.08
CA ALA A 227 8.72 0.57 3.00
C ALA A 227 9.07 1.20 4.38
N PRO A 228 8.14 1.91 5.02
CA PRO A 228 8.46 2.79 6.13
C PRO A 228 8.62 2.06 7.45
N THR A 229 9.45 2.61 8.34
CA THR A 229 9.35 2.34 9.78
C THR A 229 8.10 2.99 10.37
N ASP A 230 7.64 2.47 11.50
CA ASP A 230 6.63 3.11 12.36
C ASP A 230 6.93 2.80 13.85
N PHE A 231 8.10 3.26 14.30
CA PHE A 231 8.57 3.02 15.67
C PHE A 231 7.70 3.72 16.71
N HIS A 232 7.05 4.82 16.33
CA HIS A 232 6.33 5.68 17.26
C HIS A 232 4.80 5.64 17.08
N ARG A 233 4.27 4.79 16.20
CA ARG A 233 2.83 4.62 15.95
C ARG A 233 2.11 5.95 15.74
N ARG A 234 2.64 6.75 14.78
CA ARG A 234 2.05 8.06 14.43
C ARG A 234 1.06 7.92 13.29
N ILE A 235 -0.09 8.56 13.43
CA ILE A 235 -1.19 8.47 12.47
C ILE A 235 -1.31 9.80 11.72
N PRO A 236 -0.93 9.87 10.44
CA PRO A 236 -1.18 11.05 9.62
C PRO A 236 -2.63 11.07 9.18
N LEU A 237 -3.40 12.09 9.59
CA LEU A 237 -4.81 12.27 9.28
C LEU A 237 -5.03 13.49 8.39
N ASN A 238 -6.23 13.59 7.80
CA ASN A 238 -6.72 14.72 7.00
C ASN A 238 -5.95 15.00 5.70
N LEU A 239 -5.23 14.00 5.19
CA LEU A 239 -4.57 14.05 3.88
C LEU A 239 -4.48 12.64 3.28
N PRO A 240 -4.38 12.50 1.94
CA PRO A 240 -4.09 11.23 1.31
C PRO A 240 -2.76 10.62 1.74
N VAL A 241 -2.80 9.36 2.18
CA VAL A 241 -1.63 8.56 2.55
C VAL A 241 -1.60 7.29 1.71
N GLY A 242 -0.52 7.10 0.95
CA GLY A 242 -0.30 5.89 0.19
C GLY A 242 0.95 5.16 0.68
N THR A 243 0.79 4.05 1.39
CA THR A 243 1.92 3.29 1.96
C THR A 243 2.31 2.14 1.04
N LEU A 244 3.56 2.11 0.58
CA LEU A 244 4.09 1.01 -0.21
C LEU A 244 4.72 -0.03 0.71
N ILE A 245 4.27 -1.28 0.60
CA ILE A 245 4.75 -2.41 1.40
C ILE A 245 5.38 -3.47 0.47
N PRO A 246 6.70 -3.70 0.55
CA PRO A 246 7.34 -4.80 -0.17
C PRO A 246 7.18 -6.11 0.60
N THR A 247 6.69 -7.18 -0.04
CA THR A 247 6.43 -8.42 0.68
C THR A 247 7.69 -9.22 1.03
N CYS A 248 8.80 -8.91 0.42
CA CYS A 248 10.09 -9.51 0.70
C CYS A 248 11.06 -8.52 1.36
N ASP A 249 10.54 -7.69 2.27
CA ASP A 249 11.36 -6.77 3.05
C ASP A 249 12.18 -7.54 4.09
N GLY A 250 13.48 -7.63 3.88
CA GLY A 250 14.40 -8.30 4.80
C GLY A 250 15.00 -7.38 5.86
N ASP A 251 14.83 -6.05 5.71
CA ASP A 251 15.25 -5.06 6.70
C ASP A 251 14.13 -4.81 7.72
N LEU A 252 12.93 -4.44 7.26
CA LEU A 252 11.74 -4.28 8.08
C LEU A 252 10.82 -5.52 7.97
N SER A 253 11.34 -6.64 8.48
CA SER A 253 10.71 -7.95 8.33
C SER A 253 9.36 -8.11 9.03
N ASP A 254 8.94 -7.17 9.86
CA ASP A 254 7.63 -7.10 10.50
C ASP A 254 6.61 -6.27 9.68
N LEU A 255 7.04 -5.68 8.56
CA LEU A 255 6.24 -4.85 7.66
C LEU A 255 5.42 -3.76 8.39
N GLN A 256 6.01 -3.16 9.42
CA GLN A 256 5.31 -2.24 10.34
C GLN A 256 4.65 -1.03 9.63
N GLY A 257 5.05 -0.71 8.41
CA GLY A 257 4.41 0.34 7.62
C GLY A 257 2.91 0.15 7.37
N VAL A 258 2.37 -1.07 7.54
CA VAL A 258 0.92 -1.34 7.46
C VAL A 258 0.13 -0.57 8.53
N HIS A 259 0.77 -0.18 9.62
CA HIS A 259 0.13 0.57 10.70
C HIS A 259 -0.40 1.94 10.25
N TYR A 260 0.25 2.60 9.28
CA TYR A 260 -0.27 3.89 8.73
C TYR A 260 -1.65 3.78 8.09
N TYR A 261 -2.04 2.60 7.67
CA TYR A 261 -3.39 2.31 7.21
C TYR A 261 -4.26 1.76 8.36
N ASP A 262 -3.75 0.77 9.07
CA ASP A 262 -4.53 0.01 10.05
C ASP A 262 -4.97 0.88 11.22
N ASP A 263 -4.10 1.74 11.74
CA ASP A 263 -4.41 2.61 12.86
C ASP A 263 -5.26 3.82 12.45
N ALA A 264 -5.15 4.28 11.20
CA ALA A 264 -5.91 5.44 10.73
C ALA A 264 -7.41 5.15 10.52
N ARG A 265 -7.77 3.92 10.14
CA ARG A 265 -9.10 3.56 9.62
C ARG A 265 -10.30 4.06 10.42
N TYR A 266 -10.21 4.06 11.74
CA TYR A 266 -11.34 4.39 12.62
C TYR A 266 -10.95 5.31 13.78
N THR A 267 -9.77 5.90 13.73
CA THR A 267 -9.23 6.74 14.80
C THR A 267 -9.98 8.06 14.91
N ASP A 268 -10.32 8.68 13.77
CA ASP A 268 -11.10 9.92 13.73
C ASP A 268 -12.22 9.78 12.69
N ALA A 269 -13.48 9.94 13.15
CA ALA A 269 -14.65 9.92 12.27
C ALA A 269 -14.70 11.14 11.32
N ASN A 270 -13.95 12.20 11.62
CA ASN A 270 -13.87 13.41 10.80
C ASN A 270 -12.67 13.42 9.86
N ASP A 271 -11.86 12.35 9.85
CA ASP A 271 -10.75 12.25 8.90
C ASP A 271 -11.26 12.34 7.47
N ILE A 272 -10.80 13.34 6.74
CA ILE A 272 -11.10 13.53 5.31
C ILE A 272 -10.09 12.87 4.40
N GLY A 273 -8.99 12.35 4.95
CA GLY A 273 -7.93 11.67 4.23
C GLY A 273 -8.38 10.30 3.69
N VAL A 274 -7.79 9.89 2.60
CA VAL A 274 -7.83 8.49 2.15
C VAL A 274 -6.57 7.80 2.60
N HIS A 275 -6.69 6.54 3.01
CA HIS A 275 -5.55 5.71 3.34
C HIS A 275 -5.49 4.53 2.38
N SER A 276 -4.33 4.31 1.77
CA SER A 276 -4.12 3.19 0.85
C SER A 276 -2.84 2.45 1.21
N ILE A 277 -2.89 1.12 1.10
CA ILE A 277 -1.69 0.27 1.06
C ILE A 277 -1.59 -0.32 -0.33
N PHE A 278 -0.42 -0.29 -0.91
CA PHE A 278 -0.10 -1.05 -2.10
C PHE A 278 1.06 -1.99 -1.79
N THR A 279 0.70 -3.26 -1.79
CA THR A 279 1.60 -4.37 -1.46
C THR A 279 2.24 -4.87 -2.74
N VAL A 280 3.54 -4.67 -2.88
CA VAL A 280 4.32 -5.10 -4.05
C VAL A 280 4.87 -6.49 -3.80
N ILE A 281 4.30 -7.47 -4.49
CA ILE A 281 4.66 -8.88 -4.31
C ILE A 281 6.06 -9.14 -4.84
N GLY A 282 6.93 -9.72 -4.02
CA GLY A 282 8.30 -10.07 -4.37
C GLY A 282 9.32 -8.93 -4.32
N ALA A 283 8.91 -7.71 -3.94
CA ALA A 283 9.82 -6.60 -3.72
C ALA A 283 10.55 -6.72 -2.39
N ASN A 284 11.82 -6.29 -2.33
CA ASN A 284 12.60 -6.15 -1.10
C ASN A 284 12.69 -4.69 -0.63
N HIS A 285 13.36 -4.45 0.49
CA HIS A 285 13.51 -3.11 1.06
C HIS A 285 14.31 -2.18 0.14
N ASN A 286 15.49 -2.62 -0.32
CA ASN A 286 16.53 -1.73 -0.83
C ASN A 286 16.38 -1.34 -2.31
N TYR A 287 15.81 -2.18 -3.17
CA TYR A 287 15.86 -2.01 -4.63
C TYR A 287 15.06 -0.81 -5.18
N PHE A 288 14.25 -0.15 -4.36
CA PHE A 288 13.64 1.12 -4.71
C PHE A 288 14.64 2.28 -4.79
N ASN A 289 15.83 2.11 -4.20
CA ASN A 289 16.92 3.08 -4.27
C ASN A 289 18.06 2.50 -5.11
N THR A 290 18.37 3.12 -6.25
CA THR A 290 19.41 2.61 -7.16
C THR A 290 20.77 2.53 -6.51
N ASN A 291 21.08 3.42 -5.55
CA ASN A 291 22.36 3.44 -4.85
C ASN A 291 22.47 2.37 -3.74
N TRP A 292 21.34 1.74 -3.39
CA TRP A 292 21.27 0.67 -2.39
C TRP A 292 21.16 -0.72 -3.04
N THR A 293 21.27 -0.81 -4.35
CA THR A 293 21.24 -2.06 -5.10
C THR A 293 22.64 -2.57 -5.40
N PRO A 294 22.84 -3.89 -5.48
CA PRO A 294 24.16 -4.47 -5.79
C PRO A 294 24.77 -3.96 -7.11
N SER A 295 23.94 -3.71 -8.12
CA SER A 295 24.39 -3.20 -9.43
C SER A 295 24.97 -1.79 -9.38
N SER A 296 24.74 -1.02 -8.31
CA SER A 296 25.32 0.32 -8.14
C SER A 296 26.84 0.30 -7.97
N GLY A 297 27.40 -0.81 -7.49
CA GLY A 297 28.80 -0.91 -7.11
C GLY A 297 29.20 -0.07 -5.90
N LEU A 298 28.23 0.59 -5.22
CA LEU A 298 28.51 1.42 -4.05
C LEU A 298 28.66 0.59 -2.78
N ALA A 299 29.44 1.09 -1.84
CA ALA A 299 29.65 0.44 -0.56
C ALA A 299 28.34 0.35 0.25
N GLY A 300 28.11 -0.80 0.85
CA GLY A 300 26.90 -1.07 1.62
C GLY A 300 25.64 -1.28 0.76
N ALA A 301 25.78 -1.34 -0.56
CA ALA A 301 24.72 -1.72 -1.47
C ALA A 301 24.62 -3.24 -1.55
N TRP A 302 23.51 -3.79 -1.16
CA TRP A 302 23.25 -5.23 -1.19
C TRP A 302 21.75 -5.51 -1.22
N ASP A 303 21.39 -6.76 -1.55
CA ASP A 303 20.07 -7.28 -1.23
C ASP A 303 19.93 -7.38 0.30
N ASP A 304 18.84 -6.90 0.87
CA ASP A 304 18.52 -6.98 2.30
C ASP A 304 18.28 -8.43 2.78
N TRP A 305 18.13 -9.35 1.84
CA TRP A 305 18.16 -10.80 2.07
C TRP A 305 19.55 -11.31 2.37
N ARG A 306 19.86 -11.48 3.64
CA ARG A 306 21.15 -12.03 4.11
C ARG A 306 21.07 -13.52 4.46
N SER A 307 19.89 -14.11 4.35
CA SER A 307 19.69 -15.52 4.68
C SER A 307 20.25 -16.41 3.58
N SER A 308 20.97 -17.45 3.98
CA SER A 308 21.36 -18.56 3.11
C SER A 308 20.18 -19.51 2.82
N ASN A 309 18.98 -19.21 3.28
CA ASN A 309 17.80 -20.06 3.08
C ASN A 309 17.28 -19.93 1.66
N THR A 310 17.80 -20.76 0.75
CA THR A 310 17.36 -20.85 -0.65
C THR A 310 15.91 -21.33 -0.81
N SER A 311 15.30 -21.81 0.27
CA SER A 311 13.93 -22.33 0.28
C SER A 311 12.88 -21.24 0.45
N SER A 312 13.27 -20.03 0.88
CA SER A 312 12.32 -18.94 1.02
C SER A 312 11.85 -18.41 -0.34
N GLN A 313 10.57 -18.12 -0.46
CA GLN A 313 10.02 -17.46 -1.65
C GLN A 313 10.66 -16.09 -1.91
N CYS A 314 11.20 -15.46 -0.88
CA CYS A 314 11.89 -14.18 -0.96
C CYS A 314 13.40 -14.29 -1.23
N HIS A 315 13.97 -15.48 -1.28
CA HIS A 315 15.39 -15.65 -1.60
C HIS A 315 15.71 -15.09 -3.00
N PRO A 316 16.85 -14.40 -3.20
CA PRO A 316 17.20 -13.80 -4.49
C PRO A 316 17.18 -14.74 -5.70
N SER A 317 17.37 -16.05 -5.48
CA SER A 317 17.32 -17.07 -6.54
C SER A 317 15.88 -17.49 -6.93
N GLN A 318 14.86 -17.05 -6.23
CA GLN A 318 13.48 -17.46 -6.50
C GLN A 318 12.84 -16.58 -7.58
N SER A 319 12.03 -17.19 -8.43
CA SER A 319 11.31 -16.50 -9.50
C SER A 319 10.23 -15.52 -8.99
N THR A 320 9.83 -15.66 -7.73
CA THR A 320 8.91 -14.75 -7.05
C THR A 320 9.54 -13.41 -6.68
N ARG A 321 10.89 -13.36 -6.60
CA ARG A 321 11.62 -12.12 -6.35
C ARG A 321 11.60 -11.22 -7.57
N LEU A 322 11.34 -9.95 -7.35
CA LEU A 322 11.47 -8.95 -8.40
C LEU A 322 12.95 -8.64 -8.68
N SER A 323 13.26 -8.44 -9.96
CA SER A 323 14.52 -7.80 -10.34
C SER A 323 14.56 -6.35 -9.88
N GLU A 324 15.76 -5.77 -9.80
CA GLU A 324 15.95 -4.34 -9.50
C GLU A 324 15.09 -3.44 -10.39
N GLU A 325 15.04 -3.74 -11.69
CA GLU A 325 14.27 -2.98 -12.68
C GLU A 325 12.77 -3.06 -12.42
N LYS A 326 12.20 -4.28 -12.35
CA LYS A 326 10.77 -4.47 -12.11
C LYS A 326 10.30 -3.87 -10.79
N GLN A 327 11.13 -3.94 -9.76
CA GLN A 327 10.80 -3.31 -8.49
C GLN A 327 10.80 -1.79 -8.59
N ARG A 328 11.74 -1.19 -9.32
CA ARG A 328 11.76 0.25 -9.60
C ARG A 328 10.58 0.66 -10.48
N ASP A 329 10.19 -0.13 -11.47
CA ASP A 329 8.99 0.14 -12.28
C ASP A 329 7.74 0.15 -11.42
N ALA A 330 7.58 -0.82 -10.50
CA ALA A 330 6.47 -0.82 -9.54
C ALA A 330 6.52 0.42 -8.63
N GLY A 331 7.69 0.76 -8.08
CA GLY A 331 7.89 1.95 -7.26
C GLY A 331 7.57 3.23 -8.04
N ASN A 332 8.10 3.39 -9.26
CA ASN A 332 7.88 4.56 -10.11
C ASN A 332 6.41 4.72 -10.50
N GLY A 333 5.79 3.64 -10.97
CA GLY A 333 4.41 3.67 -11.42
C GLY A 333 3.43 4.06 -10.31
N TYR A 334 3.58 3.48 -9.12
CA TYR A 334 2.71 3.80 -8.00
C TYR A 334 3.04 5.15 -7.36
N LEU A 335 4.31 5.50 -7.17
CA LEU A 335 4.71 6.83 -6.68
C LEU A 335 4.27 7.94 -7.65
N GLY A 336 4.55 7.76 -8.95
CA GLY A 336 4.18 8.73 -9.98
C GLY A 336 2.68 8.93 -10.06
N SER A 337 1.89 7.85 -10.19
CA SER A 337 0.42 7.93 -10.24
C SER A 337 -0.19 8.50 -8.96
N PHE A 338 0.41 8.25 -7.78
CA PHE A 338 -0.04 8.81 -6.51
C PHE A 338 -0.01 10.33 -6.51
N PHE A 339 1.17 10.91 -6.77
CA PHE A 339 1.29 12.37 -6.77
C PHE A 339 0.53 13.02 -7.93
N ARG A 340 0.51 12.39 -9.10
CA ARG A 340 -0.29 12.86 -10.23
C ARG A 340 -1.78 12.89 -9.90
N HIS A 341 -2.29 11.87 -9.18
CA HIS A 341 -3.68 11.86 -8.76
C HIS A 341 -3.98 12.86 -7.63
N TYR A 342 -3.29 12.73 -6.49
CA TYR A 342 -3.65 13.47 -5.27
C TYR A 342 -3.10 14.89 -5.21
N LEU A 343 -1.99 15.18 -5.90
CA LEU A 343 -1.38 16.50 -5.94
C LEU A 343 -1.69 17.22 -7.25
N GLY A 344 -1.65 16.51 -8.38
CA GLY A 344 -1.92 17.03 -9.71
C GLY A 344 -3.40 17.02 -10.12
N GLY A 345 -4.25 16.25 -9.44
CA GLY A 345 -5.67 16.16 -9.75
C GLY A 345 -6.00 15.28 -10.96
N GLU A 346 -5.09 14.41 -11.43
CA GLU A 346 -5.32 13.50 -12.54
C GLU A 346 -6.28 12.38 -12.15
N ALA A 347 -7.59 12.61 -12.34
CA ALA A 347 -8.65 11.69 -11.93
C ALA A 347 -8.57 10.32 -12.63
N ALA A 348 -7.93 10.23 -13.79
CA ALA A 348 -7.77 8.98 -14.53
C ALA A 348 -7.02 7.88 -13.76
N PHE A 349 -6.25 8.24 -12.73
CA PHE A 349 -5.59 7.27 -11.85
C PHE A 349 -6.45 6.79 -10.67
N ALA A 350 -7.63 7.38 -10.44
CA ALA A 350 -8.50 6.96 -9.32
C ALA A 350 -8.80 5.46 -9.30
N PRO A 351 -9.10 4.80 -10.44
CA PRO A 351 -9.37 3.36 -10.45
C PRO A 351 -8.20 2.52 -9.95
N LEU A 352 -6.96 2.91 -10.26
CA LEU A 352 -5.76 2.23 -9.77
C LEU A 352 -5.67 2.30 -8.24
N TRP A 353 -5.92 3.48 -7.66
CA TRP A 353 -5.83 3.74 -6.23
C TRP A 353 -6.98 3.17 -5.40
N ARG A 354 -8.12 2.89 -6.05
CA ARG A 354 -9.27 2.25 -5.41
C ARG A 354 -9.27 0.73 -5.57
N GLY A 355 -8.27 0.16 -6.25
CA GLY A 355 -8.23 -1.27 -6.55
C GLY A 355 -9.36 -1.71 -7.50
N GLU A 356 -9.76 -0.85 -8.43
CA GLU A 356 -10.80 -1.13 -9.43
C GLU A 356 -10.25 -1.82 -10.67
N VAL A 357 -8.95 -1.67 -10.88
CA VAL A 357 -8.20 -2.26 -11.99
C VAL A 357 -7.01 -3.05 -11.47
N THR A 358 -6.56 -4.01 -12.23
CA THR A 358 -5.30 -4.72 -11.97
C THR A 358 -4.10 -3.81 -12.25
N THR A 359 -2.95 -4.17 -11.71
CA THR A 359 -1.69 -3.48 -12.01
C THR A 359 -1.46 -3.42 -13.52
N PRO A 360 -1.14 -2.24 -14.10
CA PRO A 360 -0.79 -2.13 -15.51
C PRO A 360 0.34 -3.07 -15.90
N ALA A 361 0.22 -3.71 -17.07
CA ALA A 361 1.17 -4.73 -17.53
C ALA A 361 2.61 -4.20 -17.68
N SER A 362 2.77 -2.91 -17.99
CA SER A 362 4.06 -2.22 -18.08
C SER A 362 4.88 -2.30 -16.79
N ILE A 363 4.23 -2.32 -15.63
CA ILE A 363 4.89 -2.41 -14.31
C ILE A 363 5.57 -3.77 -14.12
N GLY A 364 5.06 -4.84 -14.74
CA GLY A 364 5.69 -6.17 -14.69
C GLY A 364 5.75 -6.82 -13.31
N ALA A 365 4.96 -6.33 -12.36
CA ALA A 365 4.84 -6.84 -10.98
C ALA A 365 3.37 -6.94 -10.56
N THR A 366 3.06 -7.81 -9.62
CA THR A 366 1.73 -7.83 -8.98
C THR A 366 1.72 -6.86 -7.81
N VAL A 367 0.76 -5.93 -7.81
CA VAL A 367 0.53 -5.01 -6.70
C VAL A 367 -0.92 -5.16 -6.23
N LEU A 368 -1.11 -5.43 -4.95
CA LEU A 368 -2.44 -5.53 -4.33
C LEU A 368 -2.73 -4.23 -3.59
N VAL A 369 -3.86 -3.60 -3.93
CA VAL A 369 -4.25 -2.31 -3.34
C VAL A 369 -5.36 -2.52 -2.32
N SER A 370 -5.16 -2.00 -1.12
CA SER A 370 -6.22 -1.81 -0.12
C SER A 370 -6.49 -0.31 -0.01
N TYR A 371 -7.76 0.07 -0.04
CA TYR A 371 -8.21 1.45 -0.04
C TYR A 371 -9.27 1.66 1.02
N HIS A 372 -9.05 2.64 1.87
CA HIS A 372 -9.99 3.06 2.91
C HIS A 372 -10.45 4.49 2.62
N SER A 373 -11.69 4.61 2.15
CA SER A 373 -12.29 5.92 1.94
C SER A 373 -12.75 6.54 3.26
N PRO A 374 -12.74 7.88 3.37
CA PRO A 374 -13.28 8.55 4.55
C PRO A 374 -14.77 8.23 4.75
N SER A 375 -15.24 8.25 5.99
CA SER A 375 -16.67 8.13 6.31
C SER A 375 -17.45 9.42 6.05
N VAL A 376 -16.75 10.55 6.01
CA VAL A 376 -17.33 11.87 5.71
C VAL A 376 -18.01 11.88 4.33
N ASN A 377 -19.08 12.68 4.20
CA ASN A 377 -19.85 12.80 2.96
C ASN A 377 -20.46 11.48 2.46
N ASN A 378 -20.68 10.51 3.34
CA ASN A 378 -21.26 9.20 3.01
C ASN A 378 -20.50 8.42 1.93
N ARG A 379 -19.18 8.57 1.85
CA ARG A 379 -18.35 7.81 0.91
C ARG A 379 -18.18 6.35 1.30
N ARG A 380 -18.45 6.01 2.56
CA ARG A 380 -18.37 4.66 3.11
C ARG A 380 -19.53 4.41 4.09
N LEU A 381 -20.05 3.18 4.08
CA LEU A 381 -20.97 2.63 5.07
C LEU A 381 -20.33 1.38 5.67
N ASP A 382 -19.93 1.45 6.92
CA ASP A 382 -19.37 0.33 7.65
C ASP A 382 -20.47 -0.65 8.03
N VAL A 383 -20.49 -1.83 7.43
CA VAL A 383 -21.45 -2.88 7.74
C VAL A 383 -20.98 -3.69 8.94
N ASN A 384 -19.74 -4.20 8.89
CA ASN A 384 -19.17 -4.95 10.00
C ASN A 384 -17.64 -4.75 10.04
N ARG A 385 -17.15 -4.15 11.11
CA ARG A 385 -15.71 -3.93 11.29
C ARG A 385 -14.96 -5.17 11.75
N PHE A 386 -15.70 -6.16 12.27
CA PHE A 386 -15.14 -7.36 12.90
C PHE A 386 -14.16 -7.08 14.05
N ALA A 387 -14.37 -5.96 14.73
CA ALA A 387 -13.46 -5.43 15.74
C ALA A 387 -13.85 -5.74 17.18
N ALA A 388 -15.04 -6.29 17.40
CA ALA A 388 -15.60 -6.59 18.73
C ALA A 388 -15.98 -8.07 18.84
N ALA A 389 -16.05 -8.57 20.07
CA ALA A 389 -16.42 -9.96 20.34
C ALA A 389 -17.85 -10.31 19.91
N ASP A 390 -18.73 -9.30 19.85
CA ASP A 390 -20.13 -9.46 19.42
C ASP A 390 -20.34 -9.22 17.92
N SER A 391 -19.30 -8.91 17.16
CA SER A 391 -19.42 -8.63 15.73
C SER A 391 -19.86 -9.83 14.88
N HIS A 392 -19.94 -11.02 15.46
CA HIS A 392 -20.57 -12.20 14.88
C HIS A 392 -22.04 -12.39 15.31
N GLN A 393 -22.62 -11.44 16.07
CA GLN A 393 -24.03 -11.43 16.49
C GLN A 393 -24.73 -10.17 15.99
N VAL A 394 -24.08 -9.00 16.12
CA VAL A 394 -24.61 -7.69 15.73
C VAL A 394 -23.55 -6.93 14.94
N ASN A 395 -23.94 -6.39 13.79
CA ASN A 395 -23.05 -5.58 12.95
C ASN A 395 -23.07 -4.09 13.34
N GLN A 396 -22.23 -3.27 12.70
CA GLN A 396 -22.09 -1.84 13.01
C GLN A 396 -23.36 -1.02 12.76
N LEU A 397 -24.28 -1.54 11.94
CA LEU A 397 -25.55 -0.89 11.61
C LEU A 397 -26.67 -1.28 12.58
N GLY A 398 -26.39 -2.16 13.56
CA GLY A 398 -27.38 -2.74 14.46
C GLY A 398 -28.16 -3.92 13.84
N GLY A 399 -27.75 -4.39 12.67
CA GLY A 399 -28.33 -5.57 12.02
C GLY A 399 -27.83 -6.87 12.62
N GLN A 400 -28.66 -7.91 12.54
CA GLN A 400 -28.29 -9.24 13.01
C GLN A 400 -27.17 -9.84 12.14
N VAL A 401 -26.21 -10.52 12.78
CA VAL A 401 -25.22 -11.37 12.12
C VAL A 401 -25.58 -12.82 12.38
N THR A 402 -25.57 -13.64 11.33
CA THR A 402 -25.93 -15.06 11.42
C THR A 402 -24.81 -15.91 10.85
N LEU A 403 -24.38 -16.90 11.64
CA LEU A 403 -23.48 -17.95 11.18
C LEU A 403 -24.33 -19.13 10.69
N GLY A 404 -24.13 -19.52 9.41
CA GLY A 404 -24.79 -20.68 8.83
C GLY A 404 -23.86 -21.90 8.79
N GLY A 405 -24.46 -23.09 8.87
CA GLY A 405 -23.73 -24.34 8.79
C GLY A 405 -22.85 -24.63 10.02
N THR A 406 -21.62 -25.01 9.77
CA THR A 406 -20.60 -25.37 10.79
C THR A 406 -19.51 -24.33 10.95
N LEU A 407 -19.70 -23.13 10.38
CA LEU A 407 -18.74 -22.05 10.43
C LEU A 407 -18.33 -21.72 11.87
N THR A 408 -17.05 -21.71 12.13
CA THR A 408 -16.52 -21.29 13.43
C THR A 408 -15.86 -19.91 13.33
N THR A 409 -15.99 -19.13 14.40
CA THR A 409 -15.40 -17.80 14.47
C THR A 409 -14.54 -17.64 15.70
N LYS A 410 -13.48 -16.82 15.59
CA LYS A 410 -12.65 -16.41 16.71
C LYS A 410 -12.25 -14.95 16.53
N LEU A 411 -12.44 -14.11 17.56
CA LEU A 411 -11.92 -12.75 17.55
C LEU A 411 -10.39 -12.78 17.65
N CYS A 412 -9.74 -12.08 16.72
CA CYS A 412 -8.31 -11.85 16.72
C CYS A 412 -8.06 -10.45 17.29
N GLY A 413 -7.51 -10.36 18.48
CA GLY A 413 -7.34 -9.07 19.18
C GLY A 413 -6.19 -8.23 18.65
N GLY A 414 -6.33 -6.90 18.73
CA GLY A 414 -5.39 -5.88 18.29
C GLY A 414 -4.25 -5.55 19.24
N THR A 415 -4.04 -6.26 20.36
CA THR A 415 -2.88 -6.06 21.24
C THR A 415 -1.92 -7.23 21.15
N PRO A 416 -0.61 -6.97 21.03
CA PRO A 416 0.36 -8.06 21.04
C PRO A 416 0.32 -8.74 22.40
N SER A 417 -0.15 -9.96 22.41
CA SER A 417 0.00 -10.85 23.54
C SER A 417 0.94 -11.97 23.15
N THR A 418 1.97 -12.17 23.94
CA THR A 418 2.87 -13.30 23.77
C THR A 418 2.17 -14.65 24.01
N THR A 419 0.93 -14.63 24.47
CA THR A 419 0.28 -15.82 25.00
C THR A 419 -0.92 -16.32 24.28
N ASP A 420 -1.65 -15.60 23.40
CA ASP A 420 -2.75 -16.26 22.68
C ASP A 420 -3.77 -15.38 21.94
N ALA A 421 -3.63 -14.11 21.90
CA ALA A 421 -4.72 -13.28 21.40
C ALA A 421 -4.74 -13.09 19.89
N SER A 422 -3.67 -13.44 19.17
CA SER A 422 -3.70 -13.38 17.71
C SER A 422 -4.11 -14.74 17.16
N CYS A 423 -5.20 -14.76 16.41
CA CYS A 423 -5.52 -15.89 15.53
C CYS A 423 -4.40 -16.19 14.53
N LEU A 424 -3.47 -15.31 14.45
CA LEU A 424 -2.37 -15.23 13.54
C LEU A 424 -1.17 -15.63 14.35
N ASN A 425 -0.93 -16.92 14.46
CA ASN A 425 0.11 -17.44 15.30
C ASN A 425 1.49 -16.98 14.81
N THR A 426 1.95 -15.89 15.39
CA THR A 426 3.31 -15.39 15.22
C THR A 426 4.36 -16.30 15.88
N LYS A 427 3.91 -17.29 16.65
CA LYS A 427 4.78 -18.23 17.39
C LYS A 427 5.21 -19.44 16.58
N GLN A 428 5.59 -19.26 15.34
CA GLN A 428 6.31 -20.34 14.67
C GLN A 428 7.82 -20.18 14.88
N ALA A 429 8.20 -20.27 16.15
CA ALA A 429 9.59 -20.10 16.59
C ALA A 429 10.57 -21.09 15.99
N ASN A 430 10.11 -22.17 15.36
CA ASN A 430 10.93 -23.25 14.85
C ASN A 430 10.83 -23.48 13.33
N ARG A 431 10.03 -22.69 12.62
CA ARG A 431 9.99 -22.75 11.16
C ARG A 431 10.96 -21.74 10.57
N GLN A 432 11.64 -22.14 9.51
CA GLN A 432 12.50 -21.24 8.77
C GLN A 432 11.66 -20.08 8.27
N ARG A 433 11.97 -18.91 8.79
CA ARG A 433 11.23 -17.71 8.54
C ARG A 433 11.49 -17.25 7.12
N GLU A 434 10.43 -17.01 6.37
CA GLU A 434 10.44 -15.83 5.55
C GLU A 434 11.04 -14.72 6.42
N PRO A 435 11.73 -13.70 5.95
CA PRO A 435 12.35 -12.69 6.80
C PRO A 435 11.35 -11.98 7.73
N HIS A 436 10.23 -12.49 7.83
CA HIS A 436 9.05 -11.92 8.40
C HIS A 436 8.79 -12.57 9.74
N ARG A 437 9.20 -11.92 10.75
CA ARG A 437 8.50 -12.05 12.02
C ARG A 437 7.09 -11.59 11.71
N GLY A 438 6.12 -12.52 11.69
CA GLY A 438 4.77 -12.17 11.41
C GLY A 438 4.37 -10.91 12.16
N TYR A 439 3.40 -10.19 11.69
CA TYR A 439 2.80 -9.02 12.29
C TYR A 439 2.92 -9.06 13.82
N GLY A 440 4.01 -8.57 14.35
CA GLY A 440 4.24 -8.60 15.79
C GLY A 440 3.24 -7.75 16.56
N THR A 441 2.48 -6.94 15.83
CA THR A 441 1.51 -6.02 16.41
C THR A 441 0.47 -5.64 15.38
N LEU A 442 -0.45 -6.58 15.09
CA LEU A 442 -1.65 -6.17 14.36
C LEU A 442 -2.42 -5.18 15.22
N GLY A 443 -2.42 -3.90 14.81
CA GLY A 443 -3.40 -2.94 15.26
C GLY A 443 -4.82 -3.28 14.76
N VAL A 444 -4.99 -4.38 14.03
CA VAL A 444 -6.25 -4.79 13.42
C VAL A 444 -6.92 -5.84 14.26
N SER A 445 -8.06 -5.49 14.84
CA SER A 445 -9.03 -6.50 15.26
C SER A 445 -9.67 -7.10 14.03
N ALA A 446 -9.84 -8.41 14.00
CA ALA A 446 -10.43 -9.16 12.91
C ALA A 446 -11.14 -10.40 13.42
N GLN A 447 -12.03 -10.97 12.64
CA GLN A 447 -12.62 -12.27 12.93
C GLN A 447 -11.94 -13.34 12.07
N ARG A 448 -11.36 -14.35 12.71
CA ARG A 448 -10.96 -15.57 12.02
C ARG A 448 -12.19 -16.42 11.78
N LEU A 449 -12.37 -16.85 10.54
CA LEU A 449 -13.44 -17.71 10.07
C LEU A 449 -12.83 -19.01 9.59
N ALA A 450 -13.34 -20.16 10.06
CA ALA A 450 -12.95 -21.46 9.56
C ALA A 450 -14.19 -22.26 9.18
N TRP A 451 -14.19 -22.78 7.95
CA TRP A 451 -15.30 -23.55 7.39
C TRP A 451 -14.86 -24.97 7.05
N GLY A 452 -15.78 -25.90 7.19
CA GLY A 452 -15.61 -27.30 6.85
C GLY A 452 -16.66 -27.81 5.87
N HIS A 453 -17.61 -26.95 5.50
CA HIS A 453 -18.76 -27.32 4.67
C HIS A 453 -19.08 -26.22 3.65
N ILE A 454 -19.48 -26.60 2.44
CA ILE A 454 -19.86 -25.65 1.37
C ILE A 454 -21.17 -24.89 1.65
N SER A 455 -21.89 -25.25 2.71
CA SER A 455 -23.09 -24.53 3.19
C SER A 455 -22.75 -23.45 4.24
N ASP A 456 -21.50 -23.33 4.63
CA ASP A 456 -21.08 -22.39 5.66
C ASP A 456 -21.19 -20.95 5.16
N THR A 457 -21.75 -20.07 5.99
CA THR A 457 -21.99 -18.66 5.64
C THR A 457 -21.81 -17.73 6.84
N LEU A 458 -21.45 -16.48 6.57
CA LEU A 458 -21.48 -15.37 7.53
C LEU A 458 -22.35 -14.25 6.95
N SER A 459 -23.57 -14.09 7.45
CA SER A 459 -24.56 -13.14 6.93
C SER A 459 -24.67 -11.92 7.83
N ASN A 460 -24.82 -10.74 7.21
CA ASN A 460 -25.07 -9.45 7.86
C ASN A 460 -26.38 -8.87 7.32
N THR A 461 -27.40 -8.74 8.16
CA THR A 461 -28.67 -8.08 7.83
C THR A 461 -28.44 -6.56 7.74
N ILE A 462 -29.04 -5.92 6.76
CA ILE A 462 -28.99 -4.47 6.55
C ILE A 462 -30.29 -3.84 7.05
N PRO A 463 -30.26 -3.05 8.16
CA PRO A 463 -31.44 -2.38 8.68
C PRO A 463 -32.07 -1.41 7.66
N VAL A 464 -33.37 -1.19 7.76
CA VAL A 464 -34.17 -0.37 6.81
C VAL A 464 -33.55 0.98 6.49
N ALA A 465 -32.98 1.65 7.50
CA ALA A 465 -32.36 2.97 7.33
C ALA A 465 -31.13 2.99 6.42
N HIS A 466 -30.55 1.82 6.11
CA HIS A 466 -29.28 1.69 5.38
C HIS A 466 -29.38 0.86 4.09
N GLN A 467 -30.58 0.48 3.66
CA GLN A 467 -30.83 -0.47 2.57
C GLN A 467 -30.53 0.11 1.17
N ASP A 468 -30.63 1.41 1.00
CA ASP A 468 -30.28 2.05 -0.28
C ASP A 468 -28.76 2.26 -0.39
N ILE A 469 -28.12 1.35 -1.12
CA ILE A 469 -26.68 1.34 -1.33
C ILE A 469 -26.26 1.84 -2.72
N ARG A 470 -27.19 2.37 -3.54
CA ARG A 470 -26.93 2.79 -4.92
C ARG A 470 -25.89 3.91 -5.05
N LYS A 471 -25.64 4.66 -3.96
CA LYS A 471 -24.62 5.72 -3.92
C LYS A 471 -23.18 5.21 -3.81
N PHE A 472 -22.99 3.91 -3.54
CA PHE A 472 -21.68 3.28 -3.43
C PHE A 472 -21.32 2.55 -4.72
N ALA A 473 -20.02 2.26 -4.90
CA ALA A 473 -19.51 1.57 -6.08
C ALA A 473 -19.25 0.07 -5.85
N ALA A 474 -18.93 -0.33 -4.61
CA ALA A 474 -18.52 -1.70 -4.33
C ALA A 474 -18.87 -2.17 -2.92
N VAL A 475 -18.99 -3.49 -2.75
CA VAL A 475 -18.76 -4.19 -1.48
C VAL A 475 -17.25 -4.36 -1.32
N ARG A 476 -16.72 -4.01 -0.16
CA ARG A 476 -15.31 -4.20 0.18
C ARG A 476 -15.18 -4.89 1.54
N PHE A 477 -14.18 -5.72 1.67
CA PHE A 477 -13.71 -6.23 2.96
C PHE A 477 -12.23 -6.57 2.85
N ARG A 478 -11.54 -6.66 3.98
CA ARG A 478 -10.16 -7.15 4.00
C ARG A 478 -10.15 -8.61 4.42
N ALA A 479 -9.29 -9.38 3.78
CA ALA A 479 -9.10 -10.78 4.11
C ALA A 479 -7.63 -11.15 4.09
N ALA A 480 -7.26 -12.10 4.95
CA ALA A 480 -5.95 -12.73 4.97
C ALA A 480 -6.12 -14.23 5.14
N VAL A 481 -5.42 -15.02 4.35
CA VAL A 481 -5.42 -16.49 4.46
C VAL A 481 -4.63 -16.89 5.70
N ASP A 482 -5.20 -17.78 6.52
CA ASP A 482 -4.46 -18.38 7.64
C ASP A 482 -3.58 -19.53 7.12
N PHE A 483 -2.39 -19.19 6.68
CA PHE A 483 -1.43 -20.17 6.13
C PHE A 483 -0.95 -21.20 7.14
N THR A 484 -1.32 -21.07 8.41
CA THR A 484 -0.97 -22.03 9.47
C THR A 484 -2.02 -23.10 9.64
N ASP A 485 -3.22 -22.89 9.11
CA ASP A 485 -4.32 -23.84 9.22
C ASP A 485 -4.16 -24.98 8.21
N PRO A 486 -4.25 -26.26 8.64
CA PRO A 486 -4.15 -27.41 7.75
C PRO A 486 -5.31 -27.50 6.73
N ALA A 487 -6.38 -26.72 6.91
CA ALA A 487 -7.45 -26.60 5.92
C ALA A 487 -7.04 -25.74 4.70
N ASN A 488 -5.90 -25.03 4.78
CA ASN A 488 -5.31 -24.23 3.70
C ASN A 488 -4.03 -24.90 3.18
N PRO A 489 -4.13 -25.88 2.26
CA PRO A 489 -2.95 -26.57 1.75
C PRO A 489 -2.03 -25.61 1.01
N ALA A 490 -0.71 -25.82 1.15
CA ALA A 490 0.30 -24.99 0.49
C ALA A 490 0.09 -24.95 -1.03
N GLY A 491 0.17 -23.75 -1.59
CA GLY A 491 0.00 -23.53 -3.03
C GLY A 491 -1.43 -23.59 -3.55
N VAL A 492 -2.43 -23.76 -2.69
CA VAL A 492 -3.86 -23.79 -3.06
C VAL A 492 -4.53 -22.49 -2.64
N ALA A 493 -5.02 -21.73 -3.62
CA ALA A 493 -5.78 -20.51 -3.36
C ALA A 493 -7.11 -20.82 -2.67
N GLN A 494 -7.52 -19.96 -1.77
CA GLN A 494 -8.87 -19.96 -1.21
C GLN A 494 -9.79 -19.10 -2.09
N ASP A 495 -11.08 -19.47 -2.13
CA ASP A 495 -12.11 -18.67 -2.79
C ASP A 495 -13.43 -18.78 -2.02
N LEU A 496 -14.22 -17.72 -2.11
CA LEU A 496 -15.55 -17.63 -1.53
C LEU A 496 -16.45 -16.75 -2.41
N GLN A 497 -17.75 -16.68 -2.11
CA GLN A 497 -18.66 -15.76 -2.77
C GLN A 497 -19.10 -14.63 -1.85
N VAL A 498 -19.18 -13.42 -2.37
CA VAL A 498 -19.98 -12.35 -1.79
C VAL A 498 -21.40 -12.48 -2.33
N VAL A 499 -22.37 -12.46 -1.46
CA VAL A 499 -23.78 -12.58 -1.83
C VAL A 499 -24.54 -11.35 -1.32
N VAL A 500 -25.35 -10.76 -2.18
CA VAL A 500 -26.25 -9.66 -1.82
C VAL A 500 -27.69 -10.12 -2.11
N THR A 501 -28.59 -9.84 -1.15
CA THR A 501 -30.03 -10.09 -1.31
C THR A 501 -30.83 -8.80 -1.14
N ASP A 502 -32.01 -8.75 -1.75
CA ASP A 502 -32.97 -7.67 -1.54
C ASP A 502 -34.26 -8.17 -0.89
N ARG A 503 -35.08 -7.23 -0.43
CA ARG A 503 -36.36 -7.52 0.20
C ARG A 503 -37.42 -8.15 -0.70
N ALA A 504 -37.24 -8.14 -2.02
CA ALA A 504 -38.14 -8.79 -2.96
C ALA A 504 -37.74 -10.25 -3.24
N GLY A 505 -36.64 -10.73 -2.61
CA GLY A 505 -36.10 -12.07 -2.80
C GLY A 505 -35.08 -12.16 -3.94
N GLY A 506 -34.72 -11.04 -4.56
CA GLY A 506 -33.58 -10.96 -5.49
C GLY A 506 -32.29 -11.35 -4.78
N LYS A 507 -31.46 -12.17 -5.46
CA LYS A 507 -30.20 -12.69 -4.89
C LYS A 507 -29.16 -12.87 -5.98
N MET A 508 -27.95 -12.40 -5.74
CA MET A 508 -26.80 -12.63 -6.60
C MET A 508 -25.58 -13.04 -5.79
N SER A 509 -24.86 -14.04 -6.30
CA SER A 509 -23.64 -14.59 -5.69
C SER A 509 -22.47 -14.40 -6.63
N VAL A 510 -21.40 -13.78 -6.17
CA VAL A 510 -20.26 -13.38 -6.99
C VAL A 510 -18.96 -13.92 -6.38
N PRO A 511 -18.20 -14.79 -7.10
CA PRO A 511 -16.90 -15.31 -6.61
C PRO A 511 -15.87 -14.19 -6.49
N VAL A 512 -15.11 -14.17 -5.38
CA VAL A 512 -14.11 -13.13 -5.14
C VAL A 512 -12.90 -13.28 -6.05
N ALA A 513 -12.56 -14.49 -6.45
CA ALA A 513 -11.44 -14.77 -7.35
C ALA A 513 -11.59 -14.10 -8.74
N GLN A 514 -12.81 -13.66 -9.12
CA GLN A 514 -13.03 -12.89 -10.35
C GLN A 514 -12.46 -11.47 -10.27
N PHE A 515 -12.19 -10.95 -9.06
CA PHE A 515 -11.79 -9.56 -8.84
C PHE A 515 -10.38 -9.40 -8.27
N GLY A 516 -9.60 -10.47 -8.24
CA GLY A 516 -8.20 -10.39 -7.87
C GLY A 516 -7.66 -11.63 -7.17
N LYS A 517 -6.43 -11.51 -6.71
CA LYS A 517 -5.61 -12.58 -6.14
C LYS A 517 -5.42 -12.46 -4.62
N GLN A 518 -6.36 -11.83 -3.94
CA GLN A 518 -6.23 -11.49 -2.51
C GLN A 518 -6.22 -12.72 -1.59
N LEU A 519 -6.79 -13.84 -2.06
CA LEU A 519 -6.84 -15.11 -1.33
C LEU A 519 -5.93 -16.19 -1.95
N ASP A 520 -5.03 -15.80 -2.86
CA ASP A 520 -4.04 -16.71 -3.40
C ASP A 520 -3.08 -17.17 -2.30
N TYR A 521 -2.67 -18.42 -2.38
CA TYR A 521 -1.53 -18.91 -1.61
C TYR A 521 -0.26 -18.54 -2.40
N PRO A 522 0.68 -17.77 -1.83
CA PRO A 522 1.92 -17.43 -2.51
C PRO A 522 2.68 -18.68 -2.96
N HIS A 523 3.42 -18.57 -4.05
CA HIS A 523 4.21 -19.68 -4.56
C HIS A 523 5.15 -20.25 -3.49
N VAL A 524 5.07 -21.55 -3.27
CA VAL A 524 5.93 -22.29 -2.35
C VAL A 524 6.96 -23.04 -3.19
N PRO A 525 8.25 -22.71 -3.09
CA PRO A 525 9.29 -23.45 -3.79
C PRO A 525 9.29 -24.93 -3.44
N PRO A 526 9.62 -25.84 -4.36
CA PRO A 526 9.69 -27.27 -4.08
C PRO A 526 10.61 -27.59 -2.88
N GLY A 527 10.17 -28.47 -1.98
CA GLY A 527 10.92 -28.86 -0.78
C GLY A 527 10.83 -27.88 0.40
N THR A 528 9.93 -26.89 0.33
CA THR A 528 9.79 -25.81 1.33
C THR A 528 8.46 -25.76 2.02
N ALA A 529 7.77 -26.88 2.14
CA ALA A 529 6.44 -26.97 2.78
C ALA A 529 6.39 -26.40 4.22
N ASP A 530 7.55 -26.16 4.82
CA ASP A 530 7.67 -25.59 6.17
C ASP A 530 7.78 -24.07 6.17
N VAL A 531 7.86 -23.41 5.01
CA VAL A 531 7.91 -21.94 4.90
C VAL A 531 6.49 -21.40 4.82
N ILE A 532 6.11 -20.60 5.81
CA ILE A 532 4.79 -19.99 5.88
C ILE A 532 4.88 -18.59 5.28
N PRO A 533 4.02 -18.29 4.28
CA PRO A 533 3.93 -16.95 3.72
C PRO A 533 3.54 -15.90 4.76
N HIS A 534 3.83 -14.63 4.46
CA HIS A 534 3.33 -13.53 5.26
C HIS A 534 1.82 -13.54 5.35
N PHE A 535 1.36 -13.32 6.56
CA PHE A 535 -0.01 -12.99 6.81
C PHE A 535 -0.22 -11.49 6.60
N LEU A 536 -0.88 -11.13 5.51
CA LEU A 536 -1.21 -9.75 5.16
C LEU A 536 -2.69 -9.65 4.82
N PHE A 537 -3.35 -8.62 5.36
CA PHE A 537 -4.70 -8.29 4.93
C PHE A 537 -4.68 -7.60 3.58
N HIS A 538 -5.35 -8.19 2.61
CA HIS A 538 -5.61 -7.60 1.30
C HIS A 538 -7.09 -7.28 1.15
N GLN A 539 -7.40 -6.21 0.46
CA GLN A 539 -8.78 -5.82 0.23
C GLN A 539 -9.38 -6.59 -0.94
N VAL A 540 -10.46 -7.30 -0.69
CA VAL A 540 -11.38 -7.80 -1.70
C VAL A 540 -12.33 -6.66 -2.06
N ARG A 541 -12.51 -6.40 -3.37
CA ARG A 541 -13.47 -5.45 -3.89
C ARG A 541 -14.38 -6.12 -4.91
N VAL A 542 -15.68 -6.14 -4.65
CA VAL A 542 -16.69 -6.64 -5.59
C VAL A 542 -17.56 -5.47 -6.03
N PRO A 543 -17.54 -5.07 -7.32
CA PRO A 543 -18.32 -3.93 -7.78
C PRO A 543 -19.81 -4.20 -7.66
N LEU A 544 -20.61 -3.21 -7.26
CA LEU A 544 -22.06 -3.36 -7.13
C LEU A 544 -22.75 -3.70 -8.45
N SER A 545 -22.16 -3.32 -9.58
CA SER A 545 -22.63 -3.71 -10.91
C SER A 545 -22.59 -5.23 -11.18
N ALA A 546 -21.84 -5.99 -10.39
CA ALA A 546 -21.80 -7.45 -10.49
C ALA A 546 -23.06 -8.13 -9.89
N PHE A 547 -23.83 -7.43 -9.06
CA PHE A 547 -25.02 -7.97 -8.40
C PHE A 547 -26.27 -7.73 -9.24
N THR A 548 -26.27 -8.25 -10.47
CA THR A 548 -27.39 -8.13 -11.40
C THR A 548 -28.64 -8.84 -10.87
N GLY A 549 -29.81 -8.23 -11.07
CA GLY A 549 -31.08 -8.80 -10.61
C GLY A 549 -31.37 -8.55 -9.11
N VAL A 550 -30.53 -7.79 -8.41
CA VAL A 550 -30.76 -7.36 -7.02
C VAL A 550 -31.17 -5.88 -7.02
N ASP A 551 -32.23 -5.55 -6.29
CA ASP A 551 -32.66 -4.15 -6.10
C ASP A 551 -31.75 -3.48 -5.04
N LEU A 552 -30.73 -2.77 -5.51
CA LEU A 552 -29.76 -2.07 -4.66
C LEU A 552 -30.36 -0.90 -3.86
N SER A 553 -31.62 -0.52 -4.09
CA SER A 553 -32.35 0.46 -3.27
C SER A 553 -32.97 -0.16 -2.01
N ARG A 554 -33.02 -1.50 -1.92
CA ARG A 554 -33.69 -2.23 -0.82
C ARG A 554 -32.91 -3.46 -0.41
N VAL A 555 -31.61 -3.36 -0.27
CA VAL A 555 -30.75 -4.49 0.12
C VAL A 555 -31.14 -4.99 1.52
N ASP A 556 -31.39 -6.29 1.63
CA ASP A 556 -31.77 -6.95 2.87
C ASP A 556 -30.57 -7.50 3.63
N SER A 557 -29.63 -8.13 2.91
CA SER A 557 -28.41 -8.66 3.51
C SER A 557 -27.21 -8.68 2.56
N VAL A 558 -26.03 -8.68 3.16
CA VAL A 558 -24.76 -9.00 2.51
C VAL A 558 -24.06 -10.10 3.30
N TYR A 559 -23.57 -11.15 2.63
CA TYR A 559 -22.91 -12.24 3.32
C TYR A 559 -21.79 -12.91 2.52
N LEU A 560 -20.89 -13.57 3.24
CA LEU A 560 -19.83 -14.40 2.72
C LEU A 560 -20.31 -15.85 2.69
N ALA A 561 -20.25 -16.50 1.53
CA ALA A 561 -20.62 -17.91 1.36
C ALA A 561 -19.35 -18.70 1.02
N PHE A 562 -19.01 -19.68 1.87
CA PHE A 562 -17.78 -20.47 1.79
C PHE A 562 -18.01 -21.75 0.97
N ASN A 563 -18.44 -21.56 -0.28
CA ASN A 563 -18.91 -22.66 -1.15
C ASN A 563 -18.01 -22.89 -2.39
N LYS A 564 -16.85 -22.23 -2.45
CA LYS A 564 -15.92 -22.37 -3.58
C LYS A 564 -14.77 -23.32 -3.29
N THR A 565 -14.34 -23.36 -2.04
CA THR A 565 -13.37 -24.34 -1.53
C THR A 565 -14.04 -25.18 -0.43
N PRO A 566 -13.79 -26.51 -0.37
CA PRO A 566 -14.54 -27.39 0.54
C PRO A 566 -14.27 -27.12 2.02
N LYS A 567 -13.08 -26.59 2.33
CA LYS A 567 -12.66 -26.18 3.67
C LYS A 567 -11.61 -25.10 3.59
N GLY A 568 -11.45 -24.30 4.63
CA GLY A 568 -10.42 -23.27 4.71
C GLY A 568 -10.55 -22.45 5.98
N ALA A 569 -9.58 -21.55 6.15
CA ALA A 569 -9.56 -20.57 7.24
C ALA A 569 -8.98 -19.25 6.75
N ILE A 570 -9.68 -18.16 7.02
CA ILE A 570 -9.24 -16.79 6.71
C ILE A 570 -9.52 -15.89 7.92
N ALA A 571 -8.82 -14.77 8.02
CA ALA A 571 -9.28 -13.67 8.87
C ALA A 571 -9.93 -12.60 8.00
N VAL A 572 -10.99 -11.97 8.50
CA VAL A 572 -11.74 -10.92 7.82
C VAL A 572 -11.83 -9.66 8.68
N ALA A 573 -11.82 -8.51 8.03
CA ALA A 573 -12.02 -7.20 8.64
C ALA A 573 -12.75 -6.27 7.65
N ASP A 574 -13.40 -5.23 8.17
CA ASP A 574 -13.82 -4.05 7.38
C ASP A 574 -14.83 -4.33 6.26
N LEU A 575 -15.89 -5.08 6.52
CA LEU A 575 -16.97 -5.23 5.54
C LEU A 575 -17.73 -3.91 5.39
N THR A 576 -17.67 -3.33 4.19
CA THR A 576 -18.22 -2.00 3.90
C THR A 576 -18.87 -1.95 2.53
N PHE A 577 -19.79 -0.98 2.35
CA PHE A 577 -20.11 -0.43 1.03
C PHE A 577 -19.36 0.90 0.87
N SER A 578 -18.64 1.10 -0.22
CA SER A 578 -17.89 2.34 -0.44
C SER A 578 -17.72 2.68 -1.93
N ASP A 579 -17.23 3.90 -2.18
CA ASP A 579 -16.83 4.42 -3.50
C ASP A 579 -15.61 3.70 -4.09
#